data_9c88ccba1448d365df785c0988d25324
#
_entry.id   9c88ccba1448d365df785c0988d25324
#
_cell.length_a   1.000
_cell.length_b   1.000
_cell.length_c   1.000
_cell.angle_alpha   90.00
_cell.angle_beta   90.00
_cell.angle_gamma   90.00
#
_symmetry.space_group_name_H-M   'P 1'
#
loop_
_entity.id
_entity.type
_entity.pdbx_description
1 polymer ?
#
loop_
_entity_poly.entity_id
_entity_poly.type
_entity_poly.pdbx_seq_one_letter_code
_entity_poly.pdbx_strand_id
1 'polypeptide(L)'
;MAAASAGMAVDLGSIVEQVAAEKGIEKKVLIETMEAAILKAAQAVFGPTRELEARFNEDSGNIDLFQYMTVVEDVQLPEREIDLDTAKEHGLEAELGEELGFQVFWHPRDAERARQQDKEFGDLLDMKQARSAFGRIAAQTAKQVLLSRVRDAERDIIFNEYKDRQGQLIRGIVRRFEKGHNLIVDLGKTEGVLPAREQTPRETYRPGDRIVAFVKNIDRESRGPMIILSRQSPTLVDKLFEAEVPEIYEGIVKIVGVAREPGSRSKIAVTTRDSDVDPVGACVGIKGSRVQAVVQELRGEKIDIVPFDPDPARYIINAIQPAEVNKVIVDESDHRMELVVPDEKLSLAIGRKGQNVRLAAQLTGWKLDIISDSKFRQMEDEALVVLKEIDGVDENLAKSIFRLGFRALEEISEAAVEELAQIEGVETEERAAELKRAADSTTERLRRERIQRASSQVEPLTEREKLRFVPGAGLRTLQLLEEAGYRTVPDLAREDADRLAIRTGLGIKKARQIQQGAEYFLKSEAREIEETRAQLAAARAAQAAAAPSQASEEA
;
A
#
# COMPACT_ATOMS: atom_id res chain seq x y z
N MET A 1 -27.00 24.30 -57.69
CA MET A 1 -27.37 22.90 -57.42
C MET A 1 -27.51 22.72 -55.93
N ALA A 2 -28.70 22.88 -55.39
CA ALA A 2 -29.06 22.61 -54.01
C ALA A 2 -29.71 21.22 -54.02
N ALA A 3 -29.00 20.22 -53.60
CA ALA A 3 -29.56 18.90 -53.41
C ALA A 3 -29.69 18.65 -51.89
N ALA A 4 -30.90 18.82 -51.44
CA ALA A 4 -31.63 17.95 -50.52
C ALA A 4 -30.81 17.15 -49.53
N SER A 5 -30.62 17.63 -48.34
CA SER A 5 -30.52 16.81 -47.14
C SER A 5 -31.95 16.45 -46.70
N ALA A 6 -32.56 15.49 -47.36
CA ALA A 6 -33.69 14.78 -46.82
C ALA A 6 -33.23 14.05 -45.55
N GLY A 7 -33.52 14.63 -44.37
CA GLY A 7 -33.32 13.96 -43.11
C GLY A 7 -34.14 12.67 -43.13
N MET A 8 -33.47 11.52 -43.21
CA MET A 8 -34.11 10.24 -42.94
C MET A 8 -34.72 10.34 -41.54
N ALA A 9 -36.03 10.27 -41.48
CA ALA A 9 -36.73 10.09 -40.21
C ALA A 9 -36.21 8.77 -39.62
N VAL A 10 -35.38 8.89 -38.63
CA VAL A 10 -34.83 7.72 -37.93
C VAL A 10 -35.99 7.13 -37.13
N ASP A 11 -36.48 6.00 -37.55
CA ASP A 11 -37.45 5.21 -36.78
C ASP A 11 -36.76 4.68 -35.51
N LEU A 12 -36.99 5.37 -34.41
CA LEU A 12 -36.37 5.01 -33.11
C LEU A 12 -36.82 3.63 -32.66
N GLY A 13 -38.05 3.19 -33.01
CA GLY A 13 -38.56 1.88 -32.66
C GLY A 13 -37.76 0.76 -33.29
N SER A 14 -37.46 0.83 -34.58
CA SER A 14 -36.67 -0.17 -35.27
C SER A 14 -35.24 -0.24 -34.75
N ILE A 15 -34.64 0.91 -34.41
CA ILE A 15 -33.30 0.95 -33.82
C ILE A 15 -33.30 0.38 -32.41
N VAL A 16 -34.32 0.70 -31.60
CA VAL A 16 -34.45 0.13 -30.25
C VAL A 16 -34.60 -1.40 -30.33
N GLU A 17 -35.40 -1.93 -31.26
CA GLU A 17 -35.58 -3.37 -31.46
C GLU A 17 -34.26 -4.04 -31.92
N GLN A 18 -33.57 -3.44 -32.85
CA GLN A 18 -32.29 -3.97 -33.32
C GLN A 18 -31.25 -4.00 -32.18
N VAL A 19 -31.11 -2.91 -31.44
CA VAL A 19 -30.18 -2.80 -30.31
C VAL A 19 -30.57 -3.75 -29.19
N ALA A 20 -31.85 -3.86 -28.87
CA ALA A 20 -32.33 -4.82 -27.87
C ALA A 20 -31.98 -6.26 -28.24
N ALA A 21 -32.22 -6.67 -29.48
CA ALA A 21 -31.91 -8.01 -29.98
C ALA A 21 -30.42 -8.29 -30.06
N GLU A 22 -29.60 -7.34 -30.60
CA GLU A 22 -28.15 -7.53 -30.79
C GLU A 22 -27.37 -7.50 -29.46
N LYS A 23 -27.80 -6.71 -28.48
CA LYS A 23 -27.07 -6.49 -27.23
C LYS A 23 -27.70 -7.15 -26.00
N GLY A 24 -28.86 -7.80 -26.16
CA GLY A 24 -29.56 -8.49 -25.05
C GLY A 24 -30.10 -7.53 -23.98
N ILE A 25 -30.46 -6.31 -24.36
CA ILE A 25 -31.04 -5.31 -23.47
C ILE A 25 -32.55 -5.40 -23.53
N GLU A 26 -33.24 -5.35 -22.40
CA GLU A 26 -34.70 -5.29 -22.40
C GLU A 26 -35.23 -4.05 -23.09
N LYS A 27 -36.09 -4.21 -24.13
CA LYS A 27 -36.71 -3.12 -24.90
C LYS A 27 -37.36 -2.09 -23.97
N LYS A 28 -38.02 -2.52 -22.91
CA LYS A 28 -38.68 -1.68 -21.92
C LYS A 28 -37.73 -0.69 -21.24
N VAL A 29 -36.55 -1.16 -20.80
CA VAL A 29 -35.52 -0.34 -20.13
C VAL A 29 -34.96 0.73 -21.08
N LEU A 30 -34.78 0.40 -22.36
CA LEU A 30 -34.35 1.38 -23.37
C LEU A 30 -35.40 2.47 -23.56
N ILE A 31 -36.68 2.09 -23.70
CA ILE A 31 -37.80 3.02 -23.88
C ILE A 31 -37.93 3.96 -22.69
N GLU A 32 -38.02 3.44 -21.46
CA GLU A 32 -38.15 4.24 -20.23
C GLU A 32 -36.98 5.24 -20.07
N THR A 33 -35.76 4.80 -20.42
CA THR A 33 -34.60 5.70 -20.34
C THR A 33 -34.65 6.81 -21.40
N MET A 34 -35.16 6.52 -22.58
CA MET A 34 -35.32 7.51 -23.66
C MET A 34 -36.46 8.49 -23.35
N GLU A 35 -37.59 8.01 -22.81
CA GLU A 35 -38.70 8.86 -22.35
C GLU A 35 -38.19 9.85 -21.28
N ALA A 36 -37.50 9.38 -20.25
CA ALA A 36 -36.95 10.22 -19.20
C ALA A 36 -35.94 11.27 -19.74
N ALA A 37 -35.10 10.89 -20.70
CA ALA A 37 -34.11 11.77 -21.28
C ALA A 37 -34.76 12.85 -22.17
N ILE A 38 -35.77 12.47 -22.96
CA ILE A 38 -36.53 13.41 -23.81
C ILE A 38 -37.37 14.34 -22.93
N LEU A 39 -37.99 13.84 -21.89
CA LEU A 39 -38.70 14.67 -20.90
C LEU A 39 -37.78 15.73 -20.28
N LYS A 40 -36.59 15.31 -19.83
CA LYS A 40 -35.59 16.25 -19.30
C LYS A 40 -35.15 17.29 -20.31
N ALA A 41 -34.98 16.91 -21.57
CA ALA A 41 -34.67 17.82 -22.65
C ALA A 41 -35.84 18.79 -22.93
N ALA A 42 -37.09 18.31 -22.85
CA ALA A 42 -38.29 19.13 -22.99
C ALA A 42 -38.42 20.17 -21.86
N GLN A 43 -38.21 19.76 -20.61
CA GLN A 43 -38.22 20.69 -19.48
C GLN A 43 -37.13 21.77 -19.58
N ALA A 44 -35.98 21.44 -20.14
CA ALA A 44 -34.88 22.42 -20.35
C ALA A 44 -35.22 23.44 -21.47
N VAL A 45 -36.02 23.06 -22.46
CA VAL A 45 -36.34 23.92 -23.61
C VAL A 45 -37.64 24.70 -23.40
N PHE A 46 -38.68 24.04 -22.89
CA PHE A 46 -40.02 24.60 -22.71
C PHE A 46 -40.22 25.24 -21.33
N GLY A 47 -39.30 25.02 -20.39
CA GLY A 47 -39.36 25.50 -19.01
C GLY A 47 -39.73 24.37 -18.00
N PRO A 48 -39.20 24.48 -16.76
CA PRO A 48 -39.43 23.47 -15.72
C PRO A 48 -40.81 23.58 -15.05
N THR A 49 -41.53 24.70 -15.31
CA THR A 49 -42.84 24.97 -14.74
C THR A 49 -43.96 24.26 -15.45
N ARG A 50 -43.72 23.82 -16.69
CA ARG A 50 -44.71 23.09 -17.50
C ARG A 50 -44.83 21.64 -17.04
N GLU A 51 -46.03 21.11 -17.02
CA GLU A 51 -46.33 19.71 -16.77
C GLU A 51 -46.23 18.92 -18.06
N LEU A 52 -45.09 18.28 -18.25
CA LEU A 52 -44.75 17.58 -19.50
C LEU A 52 -44.61 16.09 -19.24
N GLU A 53 -45.03 15.26 -20.19
CA GLU A 53 -44.87 13.83 -20.20
C GLU A 53 -44.36 13.36 -21.56
N ALA A 54 -43.39 12.45 -21.58
CA ALA A 54 -42.90 11.81 -22.78
C ALA A 54 -43.34 10.33 -22.76
N ARG A 55 -44.01 9.88 -23.81
CA ARG A 55 -44.52 8.49 -23.96
C ARG A 55 -44.05 7.90 -25.27
N PHE A 56 -43.59 6.68 -25.23
CA PHE A 56 -43.31 5.91 -26.44
C PHE A 56 -44.59 5.46 -27.11
N ASN A 57 -44.71 5.79 -28.38
CA ASN A 57 -45.85 5.38 -29.20
C ASN A 57 -45.45 4.19 -30.06
N GLU A 58 -46.06 3.04 -29.80
CA GLU A 58 -45.77 1.76 -30.48
C GLU A 58 -46.09 1.81 -31.96
N ASP A 59 -47.19 2.50 -32.34
CA ASP A 59 -47.61 2.58 -33.73
C ASP A 59 -46.67 3.41 -34.61
N SER A 60 -46.12 4.45 -34.05
CA SER A 60 -45.22 5.39 -34.75
C SER A 60 -43.72 5.06 -34.57
N GLY A 61 -43.41 4.19 -33.61
CA GLY A 61 -42.01 3.87 -33.22
C GLY A 61 -41.23 5.07 -32.66
N ASN A 62 -41.93 6.13 -32.18
CA ASN A 62 -41.29 7.34 -31.70
C ASN A 62 -41.81 7.74 -30.31
N ILE A 63 -41.19 8.76 -29.71
CA ILE A 63 -41.61 9.29 -28.42
C ILE A 63 -42.45 10.54 -28.66
N ASP A 64 -43.70 10.48 -28.26
CA ASP A 64 -44.59 11.61 -28.25
C ASP A 64 -44.45 12.40 -26.95
N LEU A 65 -44.59 13.70 -27.03
CA LEU A 65 -44.53 14.62 -25.89
C LEU A 65 -45.93 15.21 -25.66
N PHE A 66 -46.37 15.19 -24.41
CA PHE A 66 -47.64 15.78 -23.98
C PHE A 66 -47.39 16.88 -22.96
N GLN A 67 -48.20 17.95 -23.05
CA GLN A 67 -48.32 18.96 -21.99
C GLN A 67 -49.68 18.81 -21.36
N TYR A 68 -49.72 18.80 -20.04
CA TYR A 68 -50.95 18.77 -19.27
C TYR A 68 -51.23 20.14 -18.68
N MET A 69 -52.52 20.52 -18.68
CA MET A 69 -53.01 21.76 -18.07
C MET A 69 -54.26 21.42 -17.25
N THR A 70 -54.29 21.91 -16.02
CA THR A 70 -55.44 21.66 -15.11
C THR A 70 -56.45 22.81 -15.27
N VAL A 71 -57.71 22.47 -15.35
CA VAL A 71 -58.81 23.45 -15.42
C VAL A 71 -59.10 24.00 -14.03
N VAL A 72 -58.96 25.32 -13.87
CA VAL A 72 -59.11 26.01 -12.58
C VAL A 72 -60.11 27.17 -12.68
N GLU A 73 -60.59 27.68 -11.55
CA GLU A 73 -61.43 28.89 -11.54
C GLU A 73 -60.62 30.16 -11.81
N ASP A 74 -59.42 30.27 -11.16
CA ASP A 74 -58.50 31.39 -11.29
C ASP A 74 -57.12 30.89 -11.65
N VAL A 75 -56.57 31.30 -12.80
CA VAL A 75 -55.26 30.90 -13.32
C VAL A 75 -54.16 31.60 -12.53
N GLN A 76 -53.34 30.83 -11.78
CA GLN A 76 -52.15 31.36 -11.10
C GLN A 76 -50.87 31.05 -11.88
N LEU A 77 -50.85 29.92 -12.58
CA LEU A 77 -49.71 29.43 -13.37
C LEU A 77 -50.16 29.20 -14.82
N PRO A 78 -50.08 30.20 -15.71
CA PRO A 78 -50.56 30.12 -17.10
C PRO A 78 -49.95 28.97 -17.91
N GLU A 79 -48.83 28.42 -17.47
CA GLU A 79 -48.15 27.33 -18.14
C GLU A 79 -48.69 25.94 -17.74
N ARG A 80 -49.50 25.84 -16.67
CA ARG A 80 -50.09 24.61 -16.13
C ARG A 80 -51.59 24.64 -15.93
N GLU A 81 -52.16 25.83 -15.95
CA GLU A 81 -53.56 26.08 -15.59
C GLU A 81 -54.28 26.78 -16.71
N ILE A 82 -55.51 26.43 -16.90
CA ILE A 82 -56.44 27.07 -17.85
C ILE A 82 -57.77 27.34 -17.12
N ASP A 83 -58.33 28.51 -17.32
CA ASP A 83 -59.68 28.80 -16.83
C ASP A 83 -60.76 28.17 -17.72
N LEU A 84 -61.91 27.96 -17.12
CA LEU A 84 -63.03 27.24 -17.75
C LEU A 84 -63.61 27.98 -18.95
N ASP A 85 -63.54 29.31 -18.95
CA ASP A 85 -64.05 30.14 -20.04
C ASP A 85 -63.10 30.12 -21.24
N THR A 86 -61.81 30.22 -21.02
CA THR A 86 -60.77 30.06 -22.06
C THR A 86 -60.81 28.65 -22.66
N ALA A 87 -61.02 27.61 -21.83
CA ALA A 87 -61.17 26.23 -22.33
C ALA A 87 -62.39 26.10 -23.30
N LYS A 88 -63.51 26.70 -22.94
CA LYS A 88 -64.74 26.73 -23.80
C LYS A 88 -64.54 27.52 -25.08
N GLU A 89 -63.83 28.66 -25.03
CA GLU A 89 -63.51 29.51 -26.23
C GLU A 89 -62.69 28.70 -27.25
N HIS A 90 -61.81 27.82 -26.79
CA HIS A 90 -61.06 26.90 -27.65
C HIS A 90 -61.79 25.62 -28.00
N GLY A 91 -63.10 25.49 -27.66
CA GLY A 91 -63.93 24.34 -27.99
C GLY A 91 -63.61 23.06 -27.18
N LEU A 92 -62.99 23.22 -26.01
CA LEU A 92 -62.65 22.12 -25.10
C LEU A 92 -63.80 21.92 -24.11
N GLU A 93 -64.38 20.74 -24.09
CA GLU A 93 -65.38 20.34 -23.07
C GLU A 93 -64.60 19.81 -21.87
N ALA A 94 -64.59 20.56 -20.77
CA ALA A 94 -63.84 20.18 -19.55
C ALA A 94 -64.57 20.65 -18.29
N GLU A 95 -64.38 19.92 -17.20
CA GLU A 95 -64.88 20.24 -15.87
C GLU A 95 -63.76 20.82 -14.98
N LEU A 96 -64.17 21.57 -13.94
CA LEU A 96 -63.21 22.10 -12.94
C LEU A 96 -62.41 20.97 -12.29
N GLY A 97 -61.08 21.07 -12.31
CA GLY A 97 -60.14 20.09 -11.77
C GLY A 97 -59.75 18.97 -12.75
N GLU A 98 -60.25 19.02 -13.98
CA GLU A 98 -59.86 18.08 -15.03
C GLU A 98 -58.53 18.46 -15.65
N GLU A 99 -57.72 17.44 -16.00
CA GLU A 99 -56.43 17.64 -16.70
C GLU A 99 -56.60 17.47 -18.21
N LEU A 100 -56.31 18.49 -18.95
CA LEU A 100 -56.33 18.50 -20.40
C LEU A 100 -54.95 18.21 -20.95
N GLY A 101 -54.83 17.13 -21.74
CA GLY A 101 -53.57 16.71 -22.35
C GLY A 101 -53.41 17.19 -23.79
N PHE A 102 -52.40 17.98 -24.08
CA PHE A 102 -52.09 18.47 -25.42
C PHE A 102 -50.84 17.78 -25.95
N GLN A 103 -50.94 17.05 -27.08
CA GLN A 103 -49.78 16.49 -27.76
C GLN A 103 -48.95 17.62 -28.38
N VAL A 104 -47.66 17.67 -28.06
CA VAL A 104 -46.71 18.65 -28.64
C VAL A 104 -46.10 18.05 -29.90
N PHE A 105 -46.53 18.50 -31.06
CA PHE A 105 -46.04 18.01 -32.36
C PHE A 105 -44.68 18.63 -32.69
N TRP A 106 -43.61 17.89 -32.40
CA TRP A 106 -42.21 18.32 -32.59
C TRP A 106 -41.47 17.60 -33.70
N HIS A 107 -42.00 16.46 -34.18
CA HIS A 107 -41.37 15.73 -35.27
C HIS A 107 -41.57 16.46 -36.64
N PRO A 108 -40.55 16.41 -37.53
CA PRO A 108 -40.67 17.04 -38.87
C PRO A 108 -41.85 16.51 -39.70
N ARG A 109 -42.25 15.25 -39.53
CA ARG A 109 -43.40 14.63 -40.21
C ARG A 109 -44.74 15.21 -39.79
N ASP A 110 -44.81 15.76 -38.57
CA ASP A 110 -46.06 16.32 -38.01
C ASP A 110 -46.15 17.85 -38.22
N ALA A 111 -45.35 18.42 -39.13
CA ALA A 111 -45.26 19.84 -39.33
C ALA A 111 -46.61 20.49 -39.70
N GLU A 112 -47.53 19.77 -40.38
CA GLU A 112 -48.88 20.29 -40.70
C GLU A 112 -49.76 20.31 -39.46
N ARG A 113 -49.73 19.23 -38.67
CA ARG A 113 -50.44 19.13 -37.37
C ARG A 113 -49.94 20.20 -36.39
N ALA A 114 -48.65 20.44 -36.37
CA ALA A 114 -48.04 21.47 -35.55
C ALA A 114 -48.53 22.89 -35.97
N ARG A 115 -48.67 23.16 -37.28
CA ARG A 115 -49.19 24.42 -37.77
C ARG A 115 -50.69 24.60 -37.47
N GLN A 116 -51.45 23.51 -37.50
CA GLN A 116 -52.85 23.54 -37.14
C GLN A 116 -53.01 23.78 -35.64
N GLN A 117 -52.24 23.09 -34.80
CA GLN A 117 -52.20 23.31 -33.36
C GLN A 117 -51.83 24.74 -32.99
N ASP A 118 -50.83 25.34 -33.69
CA ASP A 118 -50.44 26.73 -33.48
C ASP A 118 -51.55 27.74 -33.86
N LYS A 119 -52.50 27.39 -34.72
CA LYS A 119 -53.65 28.22 -35.04
C LYS A 119 -54.77 28.09 -34.02
N GLU A 120 -55.00 26.90 -33.52
CA GLU A 120 -56.11 26.59 -32.62
C GLU A 120 -55.75 26.86 -31.14
N PHE A 121 -54.48 26.59 -30.75
CA PHE A 121 -54.04 26.65 -29.36
C PHE A 121 -52.71 27.41 -29.16
N GLY A 122 -52.32 28.26 -30.16
CA GLY A 122 -51.01 28.94 -30.12
C GLY A 122 -50.85 29.90 -28.96
N ASP A 123 -51.91 30.62 -28.62
CA ASP A 123 -51.93 31.60 -27.52
C ASP A 123 -51.93 30.88 -26.14
N LEU A 124 -52.47 29.66 -26.06
CA LEU A 124 -52.56 28.85 -24.86
C LEU A 124 -51.23 28.12 -24.58
N LEU A 125 -50.68 27.52 -25.62
CA LEU A 125 -49.49 26.65 -25.44
C LEU A 125 -48.15 27.41 -25.53
N ASP A 126 -48.09 28.52 -26.31
CA ASP A 126 -46.88 29.34 -26.55
C ASP A 126 -45.59 28.55 -26.80
N MET A 127 -45.66 27.52 -27.64
CA MET A 127 -44.53 26.60 -27.89
C MET A 127 -43.89 26.77 -29.26
N LYS A 128 -44.44 27.58 -30.12
CA LYS A 128 -44.04 27.69 -31.53
C LYS A 128 -42.56 27.94 -31.75
N GLN A 129 -41.95 28.85 -30.99
CA GLN A 129 -40.54 29.22 -31.14
C GLN A 129 -39.62 28.12 -30.61
N ALA A 130 -39.95 27.54 -29.48
CA ALA A 130 -39.15 26.51 -28.79
C ALA A 130 -39.19 25.14 -29.48
N ARG A 131 -40.29 24.82 -30.19
CA ARG A 131 -40.53 23.54 -30.86
C ARG A 131 -39.42 23.13 -31.83
N SER A 132 -38.95 24.04 -32.67
CA SER A 132 -37.88 23.76 -33.65
C SER A 132 -36.52 23.49 -32.98
N ALA A 133 -36.23 24.20 -31.89
CA ALA A 133 -35.02 23.94 -31.08
C ALA A 133 -35.10 22.60 -30.37
N PHE A 134 -36.26 22.27 -29.77
CA PHE A 134 -36.50 21.01 -29.10
C PHE A 134 -36.33 19.79 -30.02
N GLY A 135 -36.89 19.81 -31.24
CA GLY A 135 -36.77 18.67 -32.16
C GLY A 135 -35.33 18.25 -32.45
N ARG A 136 -34.42 19.23 -32.59
CA ARG A 136 -32.97 18.93 -32.76
C ARG A 136 -32.33 18.38 -31.51
N ILE A 137 -32.66 18.97 -30.36
CA ILE A 137 -32.13 18.55 -29.06
C ILE A 137 -32.63 17.15 -28.72
N ALA A 138 -33.94 16.88 -28.91
CA ALA A 138 -34.55 15.57 -28.65
C ALA A 138 -33.92 14.45 -29.49
N ALA A 139 -33.71 14.68 -30.80
CA ALA A 139 -33.06 13.72 -31.67
C ALA A 139 -31.60 13.43 -31.25
N GLN A 140 -30.86 14.47 -30.87
CA GLN A 140 -29.46 14.31 -30.40
C GLN A 140 -29.42 13.60 -29.04
N THR A 141 -30.33 13.93 -28.13
CA THR A 141 -30.45 13.31 -26.81
C THR A 141 -30.80 11.83 -26.95
N ALA A 142 -31.79 11.48 -27.76
CA ALA A 142 -32.15 10.09 -28.02
C ALA A 142 -30.97 9.29 -28.55
N LYS A 143 -30.24 9.81 -29.54
CA LYS A 143 -29.02 9.16 -30.05
C LYS A 143 -27.95 8.97 -28.97
N GLN A 144 -27.71 9.97 -28.14
CA GLN A 144 -26.71 9.93 -27.08
C GLN A 144 -27.07 8.90 -26.00
N VAL A 145 -28.34 8.84 -25.61
CA VAL A 145 -28.85 7.87 -24.62
C VAL A 145 -28.71 6.45 -25.16
N LEU A 146 -29.11 6.22 -26.40
CA LEU A 146 -28.97 4.92 -27.05
C LEU A 146 -27.49 4.46 -27.07
N LEU A 147 -26.59 5.33 -27.51
CA LEU A 147 -25.15 5.03 -27.53
C LEU A 147 -24.59 4.77 -26.13
N SER A 148 -25.08 5.48 -25.11
CA SER A 148 -24.67 5.24 -23.72
C SER A 148 -25.13 3.87 -23.25
N ARG A 149 -26.40 3.51 -23.47
CA ARG A 149 -26.95 2.23 -23.06
C ARG A 149 -26.31 1.04 -23.78
N VAL A 150 -26.01 1.20 -25.07
CA VAL A 150 -25.26 0.16 -25.81
C VAL A 150 -23.88 -0.05 -25.18
N ARG A 151 -23.16 1.03 -24.86
CA ARG A 151 -21.86 0.92 -24.19
C ARG A 151 -21.97 0.28 -22.80
N ASP A 152 -22.98 0.63 -22.02
CA ASP A 152 -23.18 0.06 -20.69
C ASP A 152 -23.45 -1.45 -20.80
N ALA A 153 -24.28 -1.89 -21.75
CA ALA A 153 -24.54 -3.30 -22.00
C ALA A 153 -23.31 -4.07 -22.50
N GLU A 154 -22.54 -3.50 -23.44
CA GLU A 154 -21.28 -4.08 -23.89
C GLU A 154 -20.30 -4.24 -22.73
N ARG A 155 -20.26 -3.27 -21.82
CA ARG A 155 -19.45 -3.35 -20.59
C ARG A 155 -19.91 -4.46 -19.66
N ASP A 156 -21.22 -4.62 -19.48
CA ASP A 156 -21.76 -5.69 -18.64
C ASP A 156 -21.45 -7.08 -19.19
N ILE A 157 -21.52 -7.24 -20.51
CA ILE A 157 -21.13 -8.49 -21.18
C ILE A 157 -19.64 -8.78 -20.94
N ILE A 158 -18.78 -7.79 -21.17
CA ILE A 158 -17.33 -7.92 -20.93
C ILE A 158 -17.06 -8.20 -19.46
N PHE A 159 -17.69 -7.48 -18.55
CA PHE A 159 -17.54 -7.70 -17.11
C PHE A 159 -17.91 -9.12 -16.72
N ASN A 160 -19.06 -9.62 -17.17
CA ASN A 160 -19.52 -10.98 -16.87
C ASN A 160 -18.60 -12.06 -17.43
N GLU A 161 -17.99 -11.82 -18.60
CA GLU A 161 -17.05 -12.77 -19.20
C GLU A 161 -15.69 -12.80 -18.47
N TYR A 162 -15.24 -11.65 -17.97
CA TYR A 162 -13.90 -11.56 -17.39
C TYR A 162 -13.87 -11.55 -15.86
N LYS A 163 -15.00 -11.36 -15.15
CA LYS A 163 -15.04 -11.31 -13.67
C LYS A 163 -14.35 -12.49 -13.00
N ASP A 164 -14.52 -13.70 -13.55
CA ASP A 164 -13.95 -14.93 -13.01
C ASP A 164 -12.45 -15.09 -13.38
N ARG A 165 -11.92 -14.21 -14.23
CA ARG A 165 -10.50 -14.17 -14.58
C ARG A 165 -9.68 -13.22 -13.71
N GLN A 166 -10.31 -12.51 -12.80
CA GLN A 166 -9.57 -11.72 -11.80
C GLN A 166 -8.70 -12.65 -10.96
N GLY A 167 -7.46 -12.29 -10.74
CA GLY A 167 -6.50 -13.14 -10.04
C GLY A 167 -5.83 -14.22 -10.91
N GLN A 168 -6.09 -14.27 -12.21
CA GLN A 168 -5.50 -15.22 -13.15
C GLN A 168 -4.52 -14.56 -14.12
N LEU A 169 -3.76 -15.39 -14.84
CA LEU A 169 -2.93 -14.94 -15.96
C LEU A 169 -3.78 -14.75 -17.22
N ILE A 170 -3.46 -13.71 -17.96
CA ILE A 170 -4.02 -13.47 -19.27
C ILE A 170 -2.91 -13.17 -20.27
N ARG A 171 -3.09 -13.65 -21.48
CA ARG A 171 -2.20 -13.39 -22.63
C ARG A 171 -2.83 -12.34 -23.53
N GLY A 172 -2.02 -11.42 -24.03
CA GLY A 172 -2.49 -10.39 -24.94
C GLY A 172 -1.40 -9.88 -25.86
N ILE A 173 -1.76 -8.92 -26.71
CA ILE A 173 -0.86 -8.25 -27.63
C ILE A 173 -0.87 -6.76 -27.34
N VAL A 174 0.30 -6.16 -27.19
CA VAL A 174 0.45 -4.73 -26.98
C VAL A 174 -0.03 -3.97 -28.21
N ARG A 175 -1.02 -3.10 -28.05
CA ARG A 175 -1.58 -2.29 -29.15
C ARG A 175 -0.94 -0.92 -29.28
N ARG A 176 -0.94 -0.16 -28.21
CA ARG A 176 -0.49 1.24 -28.19
C ARG A 176 -0.13 1.71 -26.78
N PHE A 177 0.55 2.84 -26.73
CA PHE A 177 0.73 3.61 -25.50
C PHE A 177 -0.32 4.73 -25.43
N GLU A 178 -0.85 4.98 -24.24
CA GLU A 178 -1.71 6.11 -23.94
C GLU A 178 -1.03 7.13 -23.04
N LYS A 179 -1.70 8.27 -22.81
CA LYS A 179 -1.19 9.32 -21.91
C LYS A 179 -0.80 8.75 -20.55
N GLY A 180 0.37 9.17 -20.02
CA GLY A 180 0.91 8.67 -18.76
C GLY A 180 1.66 7.35 -18.90
N HIS A 181 2.12 6.97 -20.09
CA HIS A 181 2.86 5.73 -20.40
C HIS A 181 2.08 4.44 -20.09
N ASN A 182 0.76 4.51 -20.06
CA ASN A 182 -0.06 3.32 -19.92
C ASN A 182 -0.04 2.49 -21.20
N LEU A 183 0.11 1.19 -21.06
CA LEU A 183 0.06 0.23 -22.17
C LEU A 183 -1.36 -0.29 -22.35
N ILE A 184 -1.86 -0.23 -23.58
CA ILE A 184 -3.11 -0.88 -23.96
C ILE A 184 -2.79 -2.21 -24.60
N VAL A 185 -3.39 -3.26 -24.06
CA VAL A 185 -3.19 -4.65 -24.44
C VAL A 185 -4.49 -5.20 -24.98
N ASP A 186 -4.43 -5.75 -26.19
CA ASP A 186 -5.54 -6.49 -26.80
C ASP A 186 -5.62 -7.89 -26.20
N LEU A 187 -6.78 -8.20 -25.63
CA LEU A 187 -7.08 -9.48 -24.99
C LEU A 187 -7.96 -10.37 -25.88
N GLY A 188 -8.18 -9.97 -27.14
CA GLY A 188 -9.01 -10.62 -28.13
C GLY A 188 -10.40 -10.00 -28.24
N LYS A 189 -11.24 -10.11 -27.22
CA LYS A 189 -12.60 -9.54 -27.20
C LYS A 189 -12.66 -8.13 -26.65
N THR A 190 -11.70 -7.74 -25.84
CA THR A 190 -11.62 -6.41 -25.20
C THR A 190 -10.19 -5.97 -25.02
N GLU A 191 -10.01 -4.71 -24.66
CA GLU A 191 -8.71 -4.15 -24.30
C GLU A 191 -8.52 -4.15 -22.78
N GLY A 192 -7.31 -4.50 -22.33
CA GLY A 192 -6.85 -4.30 -20.96
C GLY A 192 -5.84 -3.15 -20.89
N VAL A 193 -5.70 -2.53 -19.73
CA VAL A 193 -4.70 -1.51 -19.47
C VAL A 193 -3.64 -2.05 -18.51
N LEU A 194 -2.37 -1.86 -18.86
CA LEU A 194 -1.23 -2.05 -17.96
C LEU A 194 -0.69 -0.65 -17.60
N PRO A 195 -1.11 -0.11 -16.45
CA PRO A 195 -0.70 1.23 -16.00
C PRO A 195 0.82 1.32 -15.81
N ALA A 196 1.40 2.49 -15.97
CA ALA A 196 2.84 2.70 -15.79
C ALA A 196 3.36 2.20 -14.43
N ARG A 197 2.58 2.38 -13.37
CA ARG A 197 2.89 1.90 -12.01
C ARG A 197 2.84 0.38 -11.84
N GLU A 198 2.26 -0.35 -12.78
CA GLU A 198 2.15 -1.81 -12.79
C GLU A 198 3.12 -2.45 -13.80
N GLN A 199 3.91 -1.63 -14.52
CA GLN A 199 4.95 -2.06 -15.44
C GLN A 199 6.26 -2.27 -14.70
N THR A 200 7.03 -3.26 -15.15
CA THR A 200 8.35 -3.54 -14.59
C THR A 200 9.40 -2.61 -15.20
N PRO A 201 10.25 -1.94 -14.41
CA PRO A 201 11.17 -0.91 -14.90
C PRO A 201 12.16 -1.37 -15.98
N ARG A 202 12.45 -2.68 -16.03
CA ARG A 202 13.41 -3.27 -17.01
C ARG A 202 12.75 -3.85 -18.24
N GLU A 203 11.44 -3.89 -18.28
CA GLU A 203 10.70 -4.42 -19.41
C GLU A 203 10.36 -3.29 -20.39
N THR A 204 10.73 -3.47 -21.64
CA THR A 204 10.36 -2.57 -22.74
C THR A 204 9.40 -3.29 -23.67
N TYR A 205 8.33 -2.62 -24.06
CA TYR A 205 7.30 -3.16 -24.93
C TYR A 205 7.17 -2.32 -26.19
N ARG A 206 6.84 -2.99 -27.31
CA ARG A 206 6.52 -2.36 -28.58
C ARG A 206 5.13 -2.79 -29.01
N PRO A 207 4.40 -1.98 -29.78
CA PRO A 207 3.18 -2.43 -30.43
C PRO A 207 3.42 -3.70 -31.24
N GLY A 208 2.57 -4.72 -31.03
CA GLY A 208 2.70 -6.05 -31.60
C GLY A 208 3.38 -7.10 -30.71
N ASP A 209 4.02 -6.69 -29.61
CA ASP A 209 4.63 -7.63 -28.66
C ASP A 209 3.56 -8.46 -27.94
N ARG A 210 3.86 -9.74 -27.74
CA ARG A 210 3.06 -10.60 -26.86
C ARG A 210 3.43 -10.35 -25.41
N ILE A 211 2.43 -10.32 -24.54
CA ILE A 211 2.58 -10.11 -23.11
C ILE A 211 1.71 -11.11 -22.34
N VAL A 212 2.26 -11.67 -21.28
CA VAL A 212 1.51 -12.36 -20.23
C VAL A 212 1.41 -11.43 -19.04
N ALA A 213 0.23 -11.21 -18.51
CA ALA A 213 0.03 -10.32 -17.36
C ALA A 213 -0.96 -10.93 -16.38
N PHE A 214 -0.87 -10.48 -15.15
CA PHE A 214 -1.80 -10.81 -14.08
C PHE A 214 -3.00 -9.86 -14.12
N VAL A 215 -4.22 -10.38 -14.08
CA VAL A 215 -5.45 -9.58 -13.98
C VAL A 215 -5.60 -9.12 -12.54
N LYS A 216 -5.19 -7.88 -12.28
CA LYS A 216 -5.18 -7.32 -10.94
C LYS A 216 -6.57 -6.91 -10.46
N ASN A 217 -7.32 -6.27 -11.33
CA ASN A 217 -8.67 -5.79 -11.02
C ASN A 217 -9.48 -5.63 -12.31
N ILE A 218 -10.80 -5.68 -12.16
CA ILE A 218 -11.77 -5.40 -13.22
C ILE A 218 -12.67 -4.27 -12.72
N ASP A 219 -12.47 -3.08 -13.27
CA ASP A 219 -13.17 -1.86 -12.88
C ASP A 219 -14.35 -1.58 -13.81
N ARG A 220 -15.57 -1.88 -13.35
CA ARG A 220 -16.81 -1.66 -14.09
C ARG A 220 -17.10 -0.18 -14.33
N GLU A 221 -16.65 0.72 -13.45
CA GLU A 221 -16.95 2.15 -13.52
C GLU A 221 -15.92 2.95 -14.33
N SER A 222 -14.81 2.33 -14.72
CA SER A 222 -13.76 2.98 -15.50
C SER A 222 -14.29 3.58 -16.80
N ARG A 223 -13.90 4.79 -17.15
CA ARG A 223 -14.23 5.41 -18.44
C ARG A 223 -13.39 4.87 -19.62
N GLY A 224 -12.39 4.05 -19.35
CA GLY A 224 -11.49 3.41 -20.31
C GLY A 224 -11.58 1.89 -20.29
N PRO A 225 -10.48 1.18 -20.58
CA PRO A 225 -10.42 -0.27 -20.44
C PRO A 225 -10.71 -0.71 -19.00
N MET A 226 -11.57 -1.71 -18.84
CA MET A 226 -12.02 -2.19 -17.53
C MET A 226 -11.01 -3.12 -16.86
N ILE A 227 -10.21 -3.84 -17.65
CA ILE A 227 -9.31 -4.88 -17.16
C ILE A 227 -7.96 -4.22 -16.84
N ILE A 228 -7.62 -4.18 -15.54
CA ILE A 228 -6.35 -3.64 -15.06
C ILE A 228 -5.37 -4.79 -14.92
N LEU A 229 -4.29 -4.71 -15.68
CA LEU A 229 -3.23 -5.69 -15.71
C LEU A 229 -2.06 -5.26 -14.81
N SER A 230 -1.30 -6.25 -14.33
CA SER A 230 -0.07 -6.03 -13.56
C SER A 230 1.04 -6.96 -14.00
N ARG A 231 2.26 -6.40 -14.08
CA ARG A 231 3.51 -7.14 -14.21
C ARG A 231 4.39 -7.01 -12.96
N GLN A 232 3.97 -6.17 -12.00
CA GLN A 232 4.69 -5.97 -10.73
C GLN A 232 4.19 -6.87 -9.59
N SER A 233 2.96 -7.38 -9.68
CA SER A 233 2.38 -8.20 -8.61
C SER A 233 3.25 -9.41 -8.28
N PRO A 234 3.51 -9.71 -6.99
CA PRO A 234 4.11 -10.98 -6.57
C PRO A 234 3.30 -12.19 -7.03
N THR A 235 1.98 -12.07 -7.06
CA THR A 235 1.05 -13.13 -7.52
C THR A 235 1.27 -13.50 -8.99
N LEU A 236 1.86 -12.61 -9.82
CA LEU A 236 2.25 -12.97 -11.18
C LEU A 236 3.23 -14.14 -11.18
N VAL A 237 4.23 -14.12 -10.29
CA VAL A 237 5.24 -15.19 -10.18
C VAL A 237 4.60 -16.49 -9.71
N ASP A 238 3.74 -16.41 -8.69
CA ASP A 238 2.97 -17.55 -8.19
C ASP A 238 2.16 -18.22 -9.32
N LYS A 239 1.38 -17.44 -10.06
CA LYS A 239 0.58 -17.96 -11.18
C LYS A 239 1.40 -18.46 -12.37
N LEU A 240 2.59 -17.92 -12.61
CA LEU A 240 3.50 -18.44 -13.63
C LEU A 240 4.03 -19.82 -13.23
N PHE A 241 4.39 -20.02 -11.96
CA PHE A 241 4.78 -21.34 -11.46
C PHE A 241 3.61 -22.34 -11.48
N GLU A 242 2.41 -21.91 -11.10
CA GLU A 242 1.21 -22.76 -11.19
C GLU A 242 0.95 -23.24 -12.63
N ALA A 243 1.22 -22.40 -13.62
CA ALA A 243 1.06 -22.75 -15.04
C ALA A 243 2.18 -23.64 -15.59
N GLU A 244 3.41 -23.58 -15.02
CA GLU A 244 4.59 -24.29 -15.51
C GLU A 244 4.86 -25.60 -14.75
N VAL A 245 4.41 -25.70 -13.48
CA VAL A 245 4.71 -26.82 -12.59
C VAL A 245 3.43 -27.61 -12.29
N PRO A 246 3.27 -28.81 -12.88
CA PRO A 246 2.08 -29.63 -12.69
C PRO A 246 1.79 -29.93 -11.20
N GLU A 247 2.83 -30.19 -10.41
CA GLU A 247 2.74 -30.53 -8.99
C GLU A 247 2.17 -29.37 -8.16
N ILE A 248 2.34 -28.11 -8.63
CA ILE A 248 1.68 -26.93 -8.02
C ILE A 248 0.22 -26.85 -8.46
N TYR A 249 -0.05 -27.06 -9.75
CA TYR A 249 -1.40 -27.05 -10.28
C TYR A 249 -2.29 -28.13 -9.64
N GLU A 250 -1.74 -29.31 -9.37
CA GLU A 250 -2.40 -30.42 -8.69
C GLU A 250 -2.50 -30.22 -7.16
N GLY A 251 -1.82 -29.19 -6.62
CA GLY A 251 -1.83 -28.86 -5.18
C GLY A 251 -0.96 -29.77 -4.31
N ILE A 252 -0.09 -30.61 -4.90
CA ILE A 252 0.90 -31.45 -4.20
C ILE A 252 1.98 -30.53 -3.60
N VAL A 253 2.52 -29.63 -4.40
CA VAL A 253 3.43 -28.57 -3.97
C VAL A 253 2.66 -27.27 -3.82
N LYS A 254 2.96 -26.50 -2.77
CA LYS A 254 2.33 -25.20 -2.51
C LYS A 254 3.37 -24.11 -2.43
N ILE A 255 3.10 -22.96 -3.04
CA ILE A 255 3.82 -21.71 -2.79
C ILE A 255 3.22 -21.06 -1.55
N VAL A 256 4.02 -20.90 -0.49
CA VAL A 256 3.63 -20.33 0.80
C VAL A 256 3.74 -18.81 0.77
N GLY A 257 4.74 -18.29 0.05
CA GLY A 257 5.00 -16.86 -0.04
C GLY A 257 5.88 -16.49 -1.23
N VAL A 258 5.77 -15.25 -1.65
CA VAL A 258 6.58 -14.66 -2.72
C VAL A 258 7.07 -13.28 -2.28
N ALA A 259 8.38 -13.10 -2.20
CA ALA A 259 9.03 -11.80 -2.05
C ALA A 259 9.63 -11.39 -3.38
N ARG A 260 9.32 -10.17 -3.87
CA ARG A 260 9.65 -9.78 -5.23
C ARG A 260 10.17 -8.36 -5.34
N GLU A 261 11.26 -8.19 -6.05
CA GLU A 261 11.70 -6.92 -6.66
C GLU A 261 11.53 -7.03 -8.17
N PRO A 262 10.45 -6.47 -8.74
CA PRO A 262 10.08 -6.68 -10.14
C PRO A 262 11.21 -6.34 -11.11
N GLY A 263 11.50 -7.25 -12.04
CA GLY A 263 12.55 -7.12 -13.05
C GLY A 263 13.98 -7.32 -12.53
N SER A 264 14.15 -7.64 -11.24
CA SER A 264 15.47 -7.85 -10.64
C SER A 264 15.62 -9.26 -10.07
N ARG A 265 14.93 -9.54 -8.97
CA ARG A 265 15.00 -10.84 -8.28
C ARG A 265 13.74 -11.12 -7.49
N SER A 266 13.38 -12.39 -7.41
CA SER A 266 12.28 -12.90 -6.58
C SER A 266 12.76 -14.09 -5.74
N LYS A 267 12.16 -14.25 -4.57
CA LYS A 267 12.26 -15.46 -3.76
C LYS A 267 10.87 -16.04 -3.59
N ILE A 268 10.72 -17.34 -3.83
CA ILE A 268 9.47 -18.06 -3.60
C ILE A 268 9.69 -19.12 -2.54
N ALA A 269 8.79 -19.23 -1.57
CA ALA A 269 8.81 -20.27 -0.56
C ALA A 269 7.88 -21.41 -0.97
N VAL A 270 8.38 -22.62 -1.01
CA VAL A 270 7.64 -23.80 -1.44
C VAL A 270 7.61 -24.87 -0.37
N THR A 271 6.51 -25.59 -0.27
CA THR A 271 6.30 -26.70 0.65
C THR A 271 5.50 -27.82 0.00
N THR A 272 5.60 -29.01 0.56
CA THR A 272 4.77 -30.15 0.20
C THR A 272 4.28 -30.87 1.45
N ARG A 273 3.16 -31.58 1.33
CA ARG A 273 2.67 -32.51 2.35
C ARG A 273 3.08 -33.95 2.06
N ASP A 274 3.55 -34.20 0.84
CA ASP A 274 3.98 -35.52 0.39
C ASP A 274 5.50 -35.65 0.61
N SER A 275 5.89 -36.57 1.47
CA SER A 275 7.30 -36.84 1.82
C SER A 275 8.13 -37.33 0.64
N ASP A 276 7.48 -37.90 -0.38
CA ASP A 276 8.17 -38.48 -1.54
C ASP A 276 8.42 -37.45 -2.65
N VAL A 277 7.91 -36.22 -2.47
CA VAL A 277 8.05 -35.13 -3.44
C VAL A 277 9.00 -34.05 -2.93
N ASP A 278 10.09 -33.79 -3.64
CA ASP A 278 10.95 -32.63 -3.40
C ASP A 278 10.29 -31.35 -4.01
N PRO A 279 9.81 -30.42 -3.17
CA PRO A 279 9.13 -29.23 -3.69
C PRO A 279 10.06 -28.28 -4.44
N VAL A 280 11.35 -28.24 -4.09
CA VAL A 280 12.34 -27.41 -4.77
C VAL A 280 12.68 -28.02 -6.14
N GLY A 281 12.95 -29.32 -6.17
CA GLY A 281 13.23 -30.05 -7.41
C GLY A 281 12.08 -30.00 -8.41
N ALA A 282 10.82 -30.08 -7.94
CA ALA A 282 9.63 -29.96 -8.79
C ALA A 282 9.56 -28.57 -9.47
N CYS A 283 9.83 -27.50 -8.75
CA CYS A 283 9.84 -26.13 -9.27
C CYS A 283 11.05 -25.84 -10.18
N VAL A 284 12.21 -26.40 -9.88
CA VAL A 284 13.42 -26.25 -10.71
C VAL A 284 13.26 -26.99 -12.03
N GLY A 285 12.76 -28.22 -11.98
CA GLY A 285 12.61 -29.09 -13.14
C GLY A 285 13.94 -29.66 -13.64
N ILE A 286 13.87 -30.50 -14.67
CA ILE A 286 15.05 -31.16 -15.25
C ILE A 286 16.03 -30.11 -15.79
N LYS A 287 17.25 -30.09 -15.22
CA LYS A 287 18.31 -29.10 -15.56
C LYS A 287 17.85 -27.63 -15.46
N GLY A 288 16.88 -27.36 -14.62
CA GLY A 288 16.35 -26.01 -14.42
C GLY A 288 15.36 -25.54 -15.49
N SER A 289 14.81 -26.42 -16.31
CA SER A 289 13.95 -26.06 -17.44
C SER A 289 12.72 -25.25 -17.04
N ARG A 290 12.04 -25.66 -15.93
CA ARG A 290 10.80 -25.01 -15.48
C ARG A 290 11.07 -23.61 -14.92
N VAL A 291 12.01 -23.48 -13.99
CA VAL A 291 12.38 -22.17 -13.45
C VAL A 291 12.90 -21.24 -14.54
N GLN A 292 13.64 -21.77 -15.52
CA GLN A 292 14.16 -21.00 -16.64
C GLN A 292 13.04 -20.49 -17.56
N ALA A 293 11.97 -21.27 -17.76
CA ALA A 293 10.80 -20.82 -18.52
C ALA A 293 10.13 -19.62 -17.85
N VAL A 294 9.95 -19.67 -16.53
CA VAL A 294 9.41 -18.53 -15.76
C VAL A 294 10.35 -17.32 -15.80
N VAL A 295 11.67 -17.53 -15.65
CA VAL A 295 12.68 -16.47 -15.76
C VAL A 295 12.65 -15.79 -17.13
N GLN A 296 12.48 -16.56 -18.22
CA GLN A 296 12.35 -16.02 -19.57
C GLN A 296 11.06 -15.21 -19.75
N GLU A 297 9.92 -15.69 -19.23
CA GLU A 297 8.67 -14.94 -19.26
C GLU A 297 8.79 -13.61 -18.50
N LEU A 298 9.53 -13.58 -17.38
CA LEU A 298 9.84 -12.38 -16.60
C LEU A 298 11.04 -11.58 -17.12
N ARG A 299 11.48 -11.87 -18.36
CA ARG A 299 12.56 -11.18 -19.08
C ARG A 299 13.89 -11.10 -18.31
N GLY A 300 14.25 -12.18 -17.64
CA GLY A 300 15.53 -12.34 -16.95
C GLY A 300 15.51 -11.96 -15.46
N GLU A 301 14.35 -11.80 -14.85
CA GLU A 301 14.22 -11.68 -13.40
C GLU A 301 14.71 -12.97 -12.73
N LYS A 302 15.68 -12.88 -11.83
CA LYS A 302 16.25 -14.05 -11.14
C LYS A 302 15.28 -14.57 -10.10
N ILE A 303 15.16 -15.89 -10.01
CA ILE A 303 14.24 -16.54 -9.06
C ILE A 303 15.03 -17.50 -8.17
N ASP A 304 14.90 -17.32 -6.86
CA ASP A 304 15.39 -18.23 -5.83
C ASP A 304 14.21 -19.03 -5.29
N ILE A 305 14.32 -20.34 -5.30
CA ILE A 305 13.33 -21.26 -4.76
C ILE A 305 13.80 -21.68 -3.37
N VAL A 306 13.00 -21.38 -2.36
CA VAL A 306 13.32 -21.56 -0.94
C VAL A 306 12.42 -22.64 -0.36
N PRO A 307 12.97 -23.72 0.24
CA PRO A 307 12.14 -24.66 0.98
C PRO A 307 11.61 -23.99 2.25
N PHE A 308 10.29 -24.01 2.41
CA PHE A 308 9.63 -23.54 3.63
C PHE A 308 9.89 -24.52 4.77
N ASP A 309 10.15 -23.99 5.95
CA ASP A 309 10.27 -24.76 7.19
C ASP A 309 9.36 -24.13 8.26
N PRO A 310 8.63 -24.92 9.06
CA PRO A 310 7.84 -24.40 10.19
C PRO A 310 8.69 -23.73 11.27
N ASP A 311 9.95 -24.16 11.43
CA ASP A 311 10.92 -23.49 12.30
C ASP A 311 11.39 -22.18 11.63
N PRO A 312 11.10 -21.01 12.24
CA PRO A 312 11.47 -19.72 11.67
C PRO A 312 12.98 -19.58 11.43
N ALA A 313 13.82 -20.13 12.31
CA ALA A 313 15.27 -20.04 12.17
C ALA A 313 15.76 -20.83 10.93
N ARG A 314 15.26 -22.05 10.74
CA ARG A 314 15.58 -22.86 9.55
C ARG A 314 15.06 -22.22 8.28
N TYR A 315 13.84 -21.68 8.32
CA TYR A 315 13.26 -21.01 7.18
C TYR A 315 14.09 -19.79 6.74
N ILE A 316 14.59 -19.00 7.68
CA ILE A 316 15.46 -17.86 7.41
C ILE A 316 16.82 -18.30 6.86
N ILE A 317 17.43 -19.37 7.41
CA ILE A 317 18.65 -19.95 6.87
C ILE A 317 18.46 -20.35 5.39
N ASN A 318 17.32 -20.98 5.08
CA ASN A 318 16.99 -21.32 3.70
C ASN A 318 16.78 -20.08 2.83
N ALA A 319 16.14 -19.05 3.36
CA ALA A 319 15.83 -17.82 2.64
C ALA A 319 17.05 -16.95 2.33
N ILE A 320 18.11 -17.02 3.16
CA ILE A 320 19.33 -16.21 2.95
C ILE A 320 20.32 -16.86 1.99
N GLN A 321 20.12 -18.12 1.61
CA GLN A 321 20.99 -18.79 0.64
C GLN A 321 21.22 -17.91 -0.61
N PRO A 322 22.42 -17.99 -1.25
CA PRO A 322 23.46 -19.01 -1.08
C PRO A 322 24.52 -18.70 0.02
N ALA A 323 24.26 -17.75 0.92
CA ALA A 323 25.18 -17.50 2.03
C ALA A 323 24.97 -18.56 3.14
N GLU A 324 26.07 -19.09 3.65
CA GLU A 324 26.08 -19.99 4.79
C GLU A 324 25.93 -19.17 6.08
N VAL A 325 25.14 -19.68 7.03
CA VAL A 325 24.90 -19.07 8.34
C VAL A 325 25.50 -19.97 9.40
N ASN A 326 26.40 -19.42 10.22
CA ASN A 326 27.06 -20.20 11.30
C ASN A 326 26.20 -20.24 12.56
N LYS A 327 25.48 -19.12 12.85
CA LYS A 327 24.67 -18.99 14.06
C LYS A 327 23.47 -18.09 13.80
N VAL A 328 22.34 -18.42 14.43
CA VAL A 328 21.13 -17.61 14.45
C VAL A 328 20.82 -17.26 15.90
N ILE A 329 20.57 -15.98 16.17
CA ILE A 329 20.12 -15.49 17.47
C ILE A 329 18.71 -14.95 17.24
N VAL A 330 17.75 -15.49 17.97
CA VAL A 330 16.34 -15.18 17.84
C VAL A 330 15.92 -14.21 18.93
N ASP A 331 15.27 -13.13 18.55
CA ASP A 331 14.62 -12.18 19.44
C ASP A 331 13.13 -12.17 19.12
N GLU A 332 12.38 -12.94 19.89
CA GLU A 332 10.93 -13.09 19.68
C GLU A 332 10.16 -11.79 20.00
N SER A 333 10.66 -11.03 20.99
CA SER A 333 10.00 -9.79 21.45
C SER A 333 9.94 -8.72 20.36
N ASP A 334 11.02 -8.54 19.60
CA ASP A 334 11.16 -7.58 18.51
C ASP A 334 10.83 -8.18 17.12
N HIS A 335 10.51 -9.48 17.08
CA HIS A 335 10.33 -10.24 15.84
C HIS A 335 11.54 -10.09 14.90
N ARG A 336 12.74 -10.29 15.47
CA ARG A 336 14.04 -10.02 14.85
C ARG A 336 14.98 -11.22 14.99
N MET A 337 15.80 -11.45 13.97
CA MET A 337 16.87 -12.45 14.03
C MET A 337 18.20 -11.85 13.59
N GLU A 338 19.25 -12.16 14.36
CA GLU A 338 20.63 -11.84 14.01
C GLU A 338 21.29 -13.08 13.41
N LEU A 339 21.81 -12.94 12.20
CA LEU A 339 22.46 -14.02 11.45
C LEU A 339 23.96 -13.79 11.44
N VAL A 340 24.71 -14.70 12.07
CA VAL A 340 26.18 -14.67 12.07
C VAL A 340 26.67 -15.47 10.88
N VAL A 341 27.40 -14.81 9.99
CA VAL A 341 27.92 -15.39 8.75
C VAL A 341 29.45 -15.29 8.69
N PRO A 342 30.15 -16.18 8.00
CA PRO A 342 31.59 -16.03 7.73
C PRO A 342 31.88 -14.68 7.09
N ASP A 343 33.00 -14.05 7.45
CA ASP A 343 33.39 -12.73 6.91
C ASP A 343 33.41 -12.70 5.39
N GLU A 344 33.87 -13.78 4.75
CA GLU A 344 33.91 -13.92 3.30
C GLU A 344 32.50 -13.95 2.66
N LYS A 345 31.49 -14.40 3.40
CA LYS A 345 30.10 -14.54 2.93
C LYS A 345 29.21 -13.35 3.26
N LEU A 346 29.70 -12.40 4.07
CA LEU A 346 28.94 -11.24 4.50
C LEU A 346 28.32 -10.46 3.30
N SER A 347 29.15 -10.14 2.30
CA SER A 347 28.68 -9.45 1.11
C SER A 347 27.65 -10.25 0.30
N LEU A 348 27.74 -11.57 0.31
CA LEU A 348 26.80 -12.46 -0.36
C LEU A 348 25.47 -12.53 0.39
N ALA A 349 25.52 -12.63 1.73
CA ALA A 349 24.35 -12.65 2.59
C ALA A 349 23.53 -11.35 2.48
N ILE A 350 24.20 -10.21 2.53
CA ILE A 350 23.57 -8.90 2.33
C ILE A 350 23.04 -8.77 0.88
N GLY A 351 23.85 -9.18 -0.07
CA GLY A 351 23.57 -9.02 -1.49
C GLY A 351 23.76 -7.57 -1.98
N ARG A 352 23.67 -7.37 -3.28
CA ARG A 352 23.83 -6.05 -3.91
C ARG A 352 22.77 -5.07 -3.39
N LYS A 353 23.19 -3.97 -2.76
CA LYS A 353 22.31 -2.96 -2.14
C LYS A 353 21.32 -3.56 -1.10
N GLY A 354 21.72 -4.61 -0.40
CA GLY A 354 20.85 -5.26 0.60
C GLY A 354 19.71 -6.09 0.00
N GLN A 355 19.76 -6.43 -1.28
CA GLN A 355 18.67 -7.13 -1.97
C GLN A 355 18.37 -8.50 -1.36
N ASN A 356 19.40 -9.31 -1.05
CA ASN A 356 19.19 -10.66 -0.57
C ASN A 356 18.54 -10.67 0.81
N VAL A 357 19.08 -9.89 1.74
CA VAL A 357 18.51 -9.78 3.11
C VAL A 357 17.11 -9.18 3.09
N ARG A 358 16.84 -8.15 2.25
CA ARG A 358 15.51 -7.53 2.16
C ARG A 358 14.46 -8.49 1.62
N LEU A 359 14.78 -9.27 0.57
CA LEU A 359 13.89 -10.29 0.04
C LEU A 359 13.66 -11.43 1.03
N ALA A 360 14.70 -11.86 1.77
CA ALA A 360 14.56 -12.85 2.81
C ALA A 360 13.67 -12.35 3.96
N ALA A 361 13.86 -11.11 4.41
CA ALA A 361 13.03 -10.48 5.42
C ALA A 361 11.55 -10.36 4.97
N GLN A 362 11.31 -9.93 3.73
CA GLN A 362 9.95 -9.87 3.16
C GLN A 362 9.29 -11.25 3.05
N LEU A 363 10.06 -12.28 2.70
CA LEU A 363 9.55 -13.63 2.52
C LEU A 363 9.16 -14.28 3.85
N THR A 364 9.99 -14.08 4.87
CA THR A 364 9.85 -14.71 6.20
C THR A 364 9.00 -13.89 7.16
N GLY A 365 8.88 -12.58 6.94
CA GLY A 365 8.19 -11.63 7.82
C GLY A 365 9.03 -11.18 9.03
N TRP A 366 10.28 -11.65 9.15
CA TRP A 366 11.18 -11.30 10.24
C TRP A 366 12.11 -10.14 9.87
N LYS A 367 12.49 -9.34 10.85
CA LYS A 367 13.57 -8.37 10.71
C LYS A 367 14.90 -9.10 10.80
N LEU A 368 15.77 -8.92 9.81
CA LEU A 368 17.03 -9.65 9.71
C LEU A 368 18.23 -8.71 9.81
N ASP A 369 19.11 -8.99 10.77
CA ASP A 369 20.42 -8.36 10.89
C ASP A 369 21.51 -9.35 10.54
N ILE A 370 22.45 -8.95 9.66
CA ILE A 370 23.55 -9.82 9.25
C ILE A 370 24.84 -9.28 9.86
N ILE A 371 25.53 -10.15 10.59
CA ILE A 371 26.75 -9.83 11.33
C ILE A 371 27.85 -10.82 10.89
N SER A 372 29.08 -10.32 10.69
CA SER A 372 30.22 -11.19 10.43
C SER A 372 30.72 -11.88 11.69
N ASP A 373 31.36 -13.06 11.53
CA ASP A 373 31.97 -13.80 12.64
C ASP A 373 32.96 -12.95 13.46
N SER A 374 33.81 -12.18 12.80
CA SER A 374 34.78 -11.33 13.48
C SER A 374 34.10 -10.21 14.27
N LYS A 375 33.04 -9.63 13.74
CA LYS A 375 32.24 -8.62 14.46
C LYS A 375 31.48 -9.24 15.63
N PHE A 376 30.94 -10.43 15.45
CA PHE A 376 30.23 -11.15 16.52
C PHE A 376 31.18 -11.47 17.69
N ARG A 377 32.38 -12.03 17.42
CA ARG A 377 33.41 -12.30 18.45
C ARG A 377 33.80 -11.04 19.19
N GLN A 378 33.98 -9.95 18.47
CA GLN A 378 34.29 -8.67 19.10
C GLN A 378 33.15 -8.17 20.01
N MET A 379 31.89 -8.33 19.61
CA MET A 379 30.74 -8.00 20.46
C MET A 379 30.68 -8.93 21.70
N GLU A 380 31.06 -10.21 21.53
CA GLU A 380 31.18 -11.17 22.62
C GLU A 380 32.26 -10.73 23.61
N ASP A 381 33.46 -10.41 23.15
CA ASP A 381 34.57 -9.92 24.00
C ASP A 381 34.19 -8.64 24.76
N GLU A 382 33.57 -7.69 24.10
CA GLU A 382 33.10 -6.47 24.75
C GLU A 382 32.00 -6.71 25.80
N ALA A 383 31.06 -7.62 25.52
CA ALA A 383 30.01 -8.00 26.47
C ALA A 383 30.57 -8.76 27.66
N LEU A 384 31.51 -9.70 27.42
CA LEU A 384 32.15 -10.47 28.48
C LEU A 384 32.90 -9.59 29.51
N VAL A 385 33.51 -8.50 29.05
CA VAL A 385 34.15 -7.52 29.94
C VAL A 385 33.12 -6.90 30.89
N VAL A 386 31.95 -6.56 30.39
CA VAL A 386 30.89 -5.91 31.19
C VAL A 386 30.19 -6.94 32.10
N LEU A 387 29.89 -8.14 31.57
CA LEU A 387 29.19 -9.18 32.33
C LEU A 387 30.03 -9.74 33.48
N LYS A 388 31.36 -9.80 33.35
CA LYS A 388 32.28 -10.20 34.42
C LYS A 388 32.37 -9.20 35.57
N GLU A 389 31.87 -7.96 35.41
CA GLU A 389 31.76 -7.01 36.51
C GLU A 389 30.67 -7.36 37.53
N ILE A 390 29.74 -8.28 37.14
CA ILE A 390 28.68 -8.79 38.04
C ILE A 390 29.30 -9.70 39.08
N ASP A 391 29.03 -9.47 40.35
CA ASP A 391 29.51 -10.28 41.44
C ASP A 391 28.99 -11.74 41.31
N GLY A 392 29.91 -12.73 41.28
CA GLY A 392 29.57 -14.13 41.13
C GLY A 392 29.48 -14.65 39.70
N VAL A 393 29.73 -13.83 38.69
CA VAL A 393 29.76 -14.23 37.27
C VAL A 393 31.19 -14.51 36.83
N ASP A 394 31.48 -15.77 36.57
CA ASP A 394 32.73 -16.21 35.95
C ASP A 394 32.68 -16.14 34.42
N GLU A 395 33.79 -16.49 33.75
CA GLU A 395 33.85 -16.43 32.27
C GLU A 395 32.89 -17.39 31.59
N ASN A 396 32.62 -18.56 32.16
CA ASN A 396 31.73 -19.54 31.59
C ASN A 396 30.27 -19.07 31.69
N LEU A 397 29.89 -18.57 32.85
CA LEU A 397 28.56 -18.02 33.08
C LEU A 397 28.33 -16.76 32.23
N ALA A 398 29.34 -15.87 32.10
CA ALA A 398 29.24 -14.71 31.23
C ALA A 398 29.02 -15.11 29.75
N LYS A 399 29.69 -16.18 29.27
CA LYS A 399 29.44 -16.72 27.93
C LYS A 399 28.04 -17.32 27.78
N SER A 400 27.53 -18.01 28.81
CA SER A 400 26.16 -18.55 28.80
C SER A 400 25.12 -17.42 28.77
N ILE A 401 25.31 -16.35 29.56
CA ILE A 401 24.48 -15.15 29.55
C ILE A 401 24.47 -14.49 28.15
N PHE A 402 25.66 -14.31 27.55
CA PHE A 402 25.78 -13.75 26.20
C PHE A 402 25.13 -14.63 25.13
N ARG A 403 25.23 -15.96 25.22
CA ARG A 403 24.60 -16.89 24.27
C ARG A 403 23.08 -16.82 24.28
N LEU A 404 22.48 -16.54 25.44
CA LEU A 404 21.03 -16.32 25.54
C LEU A 404 20.58 -14.96 25.01
N GLY A 405 21.53 -14.08 24.66
CA GLY A 405 21.28 -12.80 24.02
C GLY A 405 21.47 -11.57 24.90
N PHE A 406 21.78 -11.75 26.20
CA PHE A 406 22.06 -10.63 27.11
C PHE A 406 23.48 -10.08 26.90
N ARG A 407 23.59 -8.78 26.69
CA ARG A 407 24.86 -8.10 26.36
C ARG A 407 25.20 -6.96 27.32
N ALA A 408 24.23 -6.55 28.13
CA ALA A 408 24.33 -5.43 29.05
C ALA A 408 23.75 -5.79 30.41
N LEU A 409 24.21 -5.10 31.46
CA LEU A 409 23.74 -5.28 32.84
C LEU A 409 22.26 -4.92 32.96
N GLU A 410 21.85 -3.87 32.27
CA GLU A 410 20.47 -3.36 32.27
C GLU A 410 19.50 -4.40 31.71
N GLU A 411 19.91 -5.15 30.65
CA GLU A 411 19.08 -6.21 30.06
C GLU A 411 18.82 -7.33 31.08
N ILE A 412 19.81 -7.69 31.91
CA ILE A 412 19.64 -8.69 32.99
C ILE A 412 18.74 -8.15 34.10
N SER A 413 18.89 -6.87 34.45
CA SER A 413 18.08 -6.21 35.46
C SER A 413 16.60 -6.11 35.07
N GLU A 414 16.29 -5.96 33.78
CA GLU A 414 14.93 -5.85 33.22
C GLU A 414 14.29 -7.19 32.90
N ALA A 415 15.11 -8.23 32.68
CA ALA A 415 14.64 -9.57 32.28
C ALA A 415 13.74 -10.23 33.33
N ALA A 416 12.84 -11.11 32.87
CA ALA A 416 12.04 -11.94 33.76
C ALA A 416 12.90 -13.03 34.40
N VAL A 417 12.56 -13.42 35.66
CA VAL A 417 13.32 -14.45 36.39
C VAL A 417 13.26 -15.77 35.67
N GLU A 418 12.14 -16.08 35.04
CA GLU A 418 11.91 -17.30 34.26
C GLU A 418 12.83 -17.39 33.02
N GLU A 419 13.10 -16.23 32.42
CA GLU A 419 14.00 -16.10 31.25
C GLU A 419 15.46 -16.29 31.68
N LEU A 420 15.87 -15.67 32.79
CA LEU A 420 17.20 -15.83 33.36
C LEU A 420 17.46 -17.27 33.88
N ALA A 421 16.43 -17.98 34.31
CA ALA A 421 16.54 -19.38 34.74
C ALA A 421 16.86 -20.37 33.58
N GLN A 422 16.71 -19.91 32.30
CA GLN A 422 17.10 -20.70 31.13
C GLN A 422 18.62 -20.66 30.84
N ILE A 423 19.36 -19.79 31.53
CA ILE A 423 20.79 -19.64 31.35
C ILE A 423 21.49 -20.89 31.92
N GLU A 424 22.33 -21.53 31.10
CA GLU A 424 23.19 -22.64 31.52
C GLU A 424 24.11 -22.20 32.68
N GLY A 425 23.95 -22.82 33.85
CA GLY A 425 24.66 -22.47 35.09
C GLY A 425 23.84 -21.64 36.08
N VAL A 426 22.65 -21.14 35.69
CA VAL A 426 21.68 -20.51 36.60
C VAL A 426 20.57 -21.50 37.01
N GLU A 427 19.83 -22.06 36.06
CA GLU A 427 18.91 -23.24 36.12
C GLU A 427 17.80 -23.18 37.20
N THR A 428 17.83 -22.25 38.14
CA THR A 428 16.81 -22.09 39.18
C THR A 428 16.35 -20.63 39.32
N GLU A 429 15.09 -20.43 39.68
CA GLU A 429 14.54 -19.10 39.92
C GLU A 429 15.26 -18.34 41.05
N GLU A 430 15.74 -19.07 42.06
CA GLU A 430 16.49 -18.48 43.17
C GLU A 430 17.82 -17.87 42.69
N ARG A 431 18.59 -18.61 41.89
CA ARG A 431 19.84 -18.13 41.29
C ARG A 431 19.61 -17.04 40.23
N ALA A 432 18.54 -17.14 39.49
CA ALA A 432 18.13 -16.10 38.55
C ALA A 432 17.81 -14.76 39.27
N ALA A 433 17.10 -14.84 40.40
CA ALA A 433 16.84 -13.68 41.25
C ALA A 433 18.11 -13.12 41.92
N GLU A 434 19.09 -14.00 42.26
CA GLU A 434 20.40 -13.57 42.75
C GLU A 434 21.21 -12.85 41.67
N LEU A 435 21.27 -13.42 40.47
CA LEU A 435 21.93 -12.80 39.31
C LEU A 435 21.36 -11.43 38.99
N LYS A 436 20.03 -11.32 39.00
CA LYS A 436 19.33 -10.03 38.79
C LYS A 436 19.72 -8.99 39.85
N ARG A 437 19.68 -9.35 41.12
CA ARG A 437 20.10 -8.46 42.23
C ARG A 437 21.57 -8.05 42.13
N ALA A 438 22.46 -9.00 41.74
CA ALA A 438 23.86 -8.72 41.53
C ALA A 438 24.09 -7.76 40.35
N ALA A 439 23.34 -7.92 39.25
CA ALA A 439 23.37 -7.00 38.13
C ALA A 439 22.89 -5.60 38.53
N ASP A 440 21.78 -5.48 39.27
CA ASP A 440 21.28 -4.20 39.80
C ASP A 440 22.33 -3.49 40.67
N SER A 441 22.94 -4.22 41.61
CA SER A 441 23.95 -3.64 42.50
C SER A 441 25.20 -3.22 41.76
N THR A 442 25.61 -3.97 40.73
CA THR A 442 26.76 -3.66 39.88
C THR A 442 26.46 -2.42 39.01
N THR A 443 25.28 -2.34 38.45
CA THR A 443 24.82 -1.18 37.66
C THR A 443 24.87 0.09 38.50
N GLU A 444 24.37 0.03 39.74
CA GLU A 444 24.40 1.18 40.64
C GLU A 444 25.83 1.53 41.11
N ARG A 445 26.72 0.52 41.33
CA ARG A 445 28.12 0.75 41.62
C ARG A 445 28.83 1.46 40.49
N LEU A 446 28.68 0.98 39.25
CA LEU A 446 29.30 1.55 38.07
C LEU A 446 28.73 2.94 37.76
N ARG A 447 27.46 3.17 38.03
CA ARG A 447 26.82 4.49 37.94
C ARG A 447 27.47 5.48 38.89
N ARG A 448 27.64 5.13 40.17
CA ARG A 448 28.29 5.97 41.17
C ARG A 448 29.74 6.29 40.80
N GLU A 449 30.50 5.30 40.37
CA GLU A 449 31.88 5.48 39.92
C GLU A 449 31.94 6.43 38.72
N ARG A 450 31.01 6.30 37.76
CA ARG A 450 30.92 7.19 36.59
C ARG A 450 30.61 8.63 36.99
N ILE A 451 29.66 8.84 37.86
CA ILE A 451 29.32 10.17 38.41
C ILE A 451 30.49 10.75 39.16
N GLN A 452 31.18 9.98 40.00
CA GLN A 452 32.35 10.41 40.74
C GLN A 452 33.49 10.81 39.80
N ARG A 453 33.78 10.02 38.76
CA ARG A 453 34.81 10.38 37.74
C ARG A 453 34.44 11.66 37.00
N ALA A 454 33.18 11.80 36.58
CA ALA A 454 32.73 13.00 35.89
C ALA A 454 32.78 14.25 36.78
N SER A 455 32.42 14.10 38.06
CA SER A 455 32.42 15.20 39.05
C SER A 455 33.80 15.58 39.54
N SER A 456 34.80 14.70 39.43
CA SER A 456 36.19 14.98 39.86
C SER A 456 36.95 15.92 38.93
N GLN A 457 36.46 16.16 37.72
CA GLN A 457 37.05 17.10 36.78
C GLN A 457 36.89 18.54 37.26
N VAL A 458 37.98 19.36 37.15
CA VAL A 458 38.01 20.73 37.67
C VAL A 458 37.17 21.67 36.79
N GLU A 459 37.21 21.47 35.47
CA GLU A 459 36.45 22.26 34.51
C GLU A 459 35.08 21.63 34.17
N PRO A 460 34.06 22.44 33.77
CA PRO A 460 32.78 21.91 33.32
C PRO A 460 32.99 21.03 32.10
N LEU A 461 32.33 19.87 32.09
CA LEU A 461 32.33 18.95 30.94
C LEU A 461 31.76 19.67 29.70
N THR A 462 32.54 19.68 28.62
CA THR A 462 32.02 20.08 27.31
C THR A 462 30.98 19.09 26.81
N GLU A 463 30.09 19.50 25.91
CA GLU A 463 29.08 18.63 25.33
C GLU A 463 29.69 17.35 24.70
N ARG A 464 30.90 17.46 24.12
CA ARG A 464 31.62 16.32 23.58
C ARG A 464 32.17 15.38 24.67
N GLU A 465 32.62 15.90 25.79
CA GLU A 465 33.12 15.12 26.93
C GLU A 465 31.98 14.37 27.62
N LYS A 466 30.77 14.95 27.68
CA LYS A 466 29.56 14.30 28.21
C LYS A 466 29.27 13.00 27.51
N LEU A 467 29.58 12.84 26.21
CA LEU A 467 29.38 11.60 25.46
C LEU A 467 30.12 10.40 26.08
N ARG A 468 31.29 10.64 26.73
CA ARG A 468 32.10 9.60 27.40
C ARG A 468 31.44 9.03 28.65
N PHE A 469 30.45 9.72 29.17
CA PHE A 469 29.71 9.34 30.37
C PHE A 469 28.33 8.76 30.09
N VAL A 470 27.97 8.65 28.81
CA VAL A 470 26.71 7.98 28.40
C VAL A 470 26.82 6.50 28.71
N PRO A 471 25.88 5.90 29.44
CA PRO A 471 25.83 4.45 29.67
C PRO A 471 25.95 3.66 28.38
N GLY A 472 26.80 2.63 28.36
CA GLY A 472 27.01 1.80 27.18
C GLY A 472 27.96 2.36 26.11
N ALA A 473 28.43 3.62 26.23
CA ALA A 473 29.36 4.22 25.29
C ALA A 473 30.84 3.94 25.65
N GLY A 474 31.37 2.78 25.28
CA GLY A 474 32.80 2.45 25.40
C GLY A 474 33.66 3.24 24.41
N LEU A 475 34.98 3.23 24.60
CA LEU A 475 35.95 4.02 23.79
C LEU A 475 35.78 3.82 22.28
N ARG A 476 35.56 2.57 21.84
CA ARG A 476 35.35 2.27 20.43
C ARG A 476 34.00 2.75 19.92
N THR A 477 32.96 2.60 20.75
CA THR A 477 31.63 3.12 20.43
C THR A 477 31.66 4.63 20.24
N LEU A 478 32.41 5.34 21.10
CA LEU A 478 32.61 6.78 20.98
C LEU A 478 33.28 7.15 19.67
N GLN A 479 34.29 6.40 19.21
CA GLN A 479 34.93 6.63 17.91
C GLN A 479 33.91 6.48 16.77
N LEU A 480 33.14 5.41 16.75
CA LEU A 480 32.11 5.18 15.74
C LEU A 480 31.02 6.27 15.74
N LEU A 481 30.63 6.74 16.92
CA LEU A 481 29.67 7.84 17.06
C LEU A 481 30.26 9.16 16.50
N GLU A 482 31.51 9.47 16.80
CA GLU A 482 32.20 10.63 16.29
C GLU A 482 32.39 10.57 14.76
N GLU A 483 32.77 9.43 14.20
CA GLU A 483 32.89 9.18 12.75
C GLU A 483 31.55 9.34 12.05
N ALA A 484 30.45 8.89 12.68
CA ALA A 484 29.09 9.07 12.18
C ALA A 484 28.55 10.49 12.34
N GLY A 485 29.32 11.39 13.02
CA GLY A 485 28.99 12.80 13.16
C GLY A 485 28.17 13.19 14.38
N TYR A 486 27.99 12.28 15.36
CA TYR A 486 27.34 12.59 16.64
C TYR A 486 28.32 13.28 17.58
N ARG A 487 27.98 14.46 18.04
CA ARG A 487 28.88 15.31 18.86
C ARG A 487 28.32 15.68 20.23
N THR A 488 27.01 15.48 20.42
CA THR A 488 26.34 15.85 21.68
C THR A 488 25.43 14.72 22.16
N VAL A 489 25.21 14.63 23.46
CA VAL A 489 24.27 13.63 24.04
C VAL A 489 22.84 13.85 23.56
N PRO A 490 22.32 15.09 23.43
CA PRO A 490 21.00 15.32 22.85
C PRO A 490 20.83 14.83 21.41
N ASP A 491 21.90 14.80 20.60
CA ASP A 491 21.83 14.25 19.24
C ASP A 491 21.57 12.76 19.25
N LEU A 492 22.18 12.04 20.20
CA LEU A 492 21.98 10.59 20.38
C LEU A 492 20.59 10.27 20.93
N ALA A 493 20.13 11.02 21.92
CA ALA A 493 18.84 10.80 22.55
C ALA A 493 17.64 11.01 21.61
N ARG A 494 17.80 11.86 20.57
CA ARG A 494 16.75 12.17 19.59
C ARG A 494 16.78 11.27 18.36
N GLU A 495 17.88 10.55 18.13
CA GLU A 495 18.03 9.70 16.95
C GLU A 495 17.26 8.40 17.14
N ASP A 496 16.76 7.85 16.03
CA ASP A 496 16.15 6.52 16.01
C ASP A 496 17.22 5.43 16.09
N ALA A 497 16.97 4.38 16.90
CA ALA A 497 17.94 3.31 17.12
C ALA A 497 18.33 2.56 15.85
N ASP A 498 17.41 2.38 14.90
CA ASP A 498 17.70 1.72 13.62
C ASP A 498 18.61 2.61 12.74
N ARG A 499 18.37 3.92 12.73
CA ARG A 499 19.24 4.87 12.02
C ARG A 499 20.61 4.98 12.67
N LEU A 500 20.65 5.00 14.01
CA LEU A 500 21.91 5.01 14.74
C LEU A 500 22.75 3.77 14.41
N ALA A 501 22.13 2.57 14.38
CA ALA A 501 22.78 1.33 13.99
C ALA A 501 23.33 1.36 12.56
N ILE A 502 22.55 1.86 11.60
CA ILE A 502 22.95 1.97 10.18
C ILE A 502 24.13 2.93 10.01
N ARG A 503 24.08 4.11 10.65
CA ARG A 503 25.10 5.16 10.48
C ARG A 503 26.43 4.82 11.15
N THR A 504 26.37 4.17 12.31
CA THR A 504 27.56 3.82 13.11
C THR A 504 28.09 2.43 12.80
N GLY A 505 27.29 1.57 12.15
CA GLY A 505 27.62 0.15 11.98
C GLY A 505 27.59 -0.65 13.29
N LEU A 506 27.00 -0.12 14.35
CA LEU A 506 26.73 -0.86 15.58
C LEU A 506 25.59 -1.86 15.37
N GLY A 507 25.55 -2.95 16.14
CA GLY A 507 24.35 -3.80 16.21
C GLY A 507 23.18 -3.03 16.81
N ILE A 508 21.96 -3.37 16.38
CA ILE A 508 20.74 -2.65 16.78
C ILE A 508 20.52 -2.63 18.30
N LYS A 509 20.78 -3.75 19.00
CA LYS A 509 20.67 -3.81 20.47
C LYS A 509 21.62 -2.79 21.12
N LYS A 510 22.87 -2.70 20.63
CA LYS A 510 23.84 -1.74 21.14
C LYS A 510 23.45 -0.30 20.83
N ALA A 511 22.93 -0.04 19.63
CA ALA A 511 22.44 1.29 19.25
C ALA A 511 21.26 1.73 20.14
N ARG A 512 20.32 0.81 20.42
CA ARG A 512 19.20 1.07 21.33
C ARG A 512 19.68 1.34 22.75
N GLN A 513 20.60 0.54 23.27
CA GLN A 513 21.20 0.75 24.59
C GLN A 513 21.85 2.14 24.71
N ILE A 514 22.58 2.57 23.69
CA ILE A 514 23.22 3.90 23.67
C ILE A 514 22.20 5.02 23.63
N GLN A 515 21.16 4.90 22.82
CA GLN A 515 20.08 5.88 22.72
C GLN A 515 19.34 6.02 24.06
N GLN A 516 18.95 4.90 24.68
CA GLN A 516 18.32 4.88 26.00
C GLN A 516 19.26 5.42 27.08
N GLY A 517 20.54 5.03 27.05
CA GLY A 517 21.58 5.57 27.93
C GLY A 517 21.74 7.07 27.82
N ALA A 518 21.67 7.62 26.60
CA ALA A 518 21.71 9.05 26.36
C ALA A 518 20.48 9.79 26.94
N GLU A 519 19.30 9.21 26.76
CA GLU A 519 18.07 9.75 27.38
C GLU A 519 18.14 9.73 28.92
N TYR A 520 18.58 8.60 29.47
CA TYR A 520 18.74 8.44 30.92
C TYR A 520 19.76 9.45 31.49
N PHE A 521 20.92 9.58 30.82
CA PHE A 521 21.95 10.55 31.21
C PHE A 521 21.39 11.97 31.28
N LEU A 522 20.65 12.41 30.25
CA LEU A 522 20.04 13.73 30.22
C LEU A 522 18.98 13.95 31.30
N LYS A 523 18.18 12.93 31.60
CA LYS A 523 17.09 13.03 32.57
C LYS A 523 17.56 13.02 34.04
N SER A 524 18.64 12.30 34.35
CA SER A 524 19.07 12.06 35.73
C SER A 524 20.53 12.38 36.00
N GLU A 525 21.49 11.77 35.31
CA GLU A 525 22.91 11.81 35.66
C GLU A 525 23.58 13.18 35.42
N ALA A 526 23.20 13.88 34.37
CA ALA A 526 23.80 15.18 34.04
C ALA A 526 23.63 16.20 35.18
N ARG A 527 22.45 16.21 35.81
CA ARG A 527 22.15 17.08 36.93
C ARG A 527 22.91 16.64 38.20
N GLU A 528 22.94 15.33 38.49
CA GLU A 528 23.63 14.79 39.66
C GLU A 528 25.15 15.02 39.58
N ILE A 529 25.74 14.92 38.38
CA ILE A 529 27.18 15.27 38.14
C ILE A 529 27.44 16.73 38.47
N GLU A 530 26.57 17.65 38.03
CA GLU A 530 26.75 19.08 38.29
C GLU A 530 26.60 19.42 39.77
N GLU A 531 25.63 18.85 40.45
CA GLU A 531 25.39 19.01 41.91
C GLU A 531 26.58 18.49 42.72
N THR A 532 27.05 17.24 42.41
CA THR A 532 28.21 16.64 43.10
C THR A 532 29.51 17.45 42.84
N ARG A 533 29.67 17.96 41.62
CA ARG A 533 30.84 18.79 41.28
C ARG A 533 30.82 20.10 42.05
N ALA A 534 29.68 20.75 42.18
CA ALA A 534 29.53 21.96 42.96
C ALA A 534 29.88 21.73 44.44
N GLN A 535 29.45 20.60 45.01
CA GLN A 535 29.78 20.19 46.38
C GLN A 535 31.29 19.94 46.56
N LEU A 536 31.93 19.24 45.62
CA LEU A 536 33.38 19.01 45.67
C LEU A 536 34.17 20.29 45.49
N ALA A 537 33.74 21.20 44.64
CA ALA A 537 34.39 22.52 44.47
C ALA A 537 34.27 23.37 45.75
N ALA A 538 33.10 23.39 46.41
CA ALA A 538 32.89 24.06 47.67
C ALA A 538 33.76 23.46 48.79
N ALA A 539 33.84 22.11 48.85
CA ALA A 539 34.72 21.43 49.82
C ALA A 539 36.20 21.76 49.62
N ARG A 540 36.69 21.79 48.37
CA ARG A 540 38.07 22.18 48.02
C ARG A 540 38.35 23.65 48.40
N ALA A 541 37.40 24.55 48.13
CA ALA A 541 37.52 25.95 48.51
C ALA A 541 37.56 26.13 50.03
N ALA A 542 36.75 25.39 50.76
CA ALA A 542 36.76 25.40 52.24
C ALA A 542 38.10 24.84 52.79
N GLN A 543 38.65 23.78 52.22
CA GLN A 543 39.96 23.22 52.59
C GLN A 543 41.10 24.19 52.28
N ALA A 544 41.06 24.86 51.13
CA ALA A 544 42.05 25.88 50.75
C ALA A 544 41.99 27.08 51.67
N ALA A 545 40.80 27.48 52.13
CA ALA A 545 40.59 28.55 53.12
C ALA A 545 41.00 28.17 54.54
N ALA A 546 40.99 26.87 54.88
CA ALA A 546 41.39 26.34 56.17
C ALA A 546 42.91 25.99 56.29
N ALA A 547 43.63 25.99 55.17
CA ALA A 547 45.10 25.78 55.18
C ALA A 547 45.79 26.99 55.82
N PRO A 548 46.54 26.83 56.96
CA PRO A 548 47.23 27.93 57.58
C PRO A 548 48.29 28.50 56.65
N SER A 549 48.32 29.81 56.48
CA SER A 549 49.34 30.57 55.78
C SER A 549 50.71 30.36 56.51
N GLN A 550 51.43 29.31 56.10
CA GLN A 550 52.86 29.17 56.42
C GLN A 550 53.69 29.87 55.35
N ALA A 551 53.65 31.23 55.32
CA ALA A 551 54.55 31.99 54.53
C ALA A 551 54.62 33.42 55.06
N SER A 552 55.09 33.58 56.33
CA SER A 552 55.67 34.85 56.78
C SER A 552 56.39 34.65 58.12
N GLU A 553 57.48 33.91 58.08
CA GLU A 553 58.56 34.01 59.09
C GLU A 553 59.82 33.42 58.46
N GLU A 554 60.48 34.21 57.64
CA GLU A 554 61.92 34.19 57.38
C GLU A 554 62.26 35.43 56.48
N ALA A 555 62.53 36.56 57.17
CA ALA A 555 63.34 37.65 56.64
C ALA A 555 64.15 38.20 57.77
#